data_c9467cbfba2b5ee1490ebc1e524a37fe
#
_entry.id   c9467cbfba2b5ee1490ebc1e524a37fe
#
_cell.length_a   1.000
_cell.length_b   1.000
_cell.length_c   1.000
_cell.angle_alpha   90.00
_cell.angle_beta   90.00
_cell.angle_gamma   90.00
#
_symmetry.space_group_name_H-M   'P 1'
#
loop_
_entity.id
_entity.type
_entity.pdbx_description
1 polymer ?
#
loop_
_entity_poly.entity_id
_entity_poly.type
_entity_poly.pdbx_seq_one_letter_code
_entity_poly.pdbx_strand_id
1 'polypeptide(L)'
;MKQKIIDFWKNSAILSQITKAENRYFRRRCENTHYTILTPNCMAGLIYSRLGEPFYSPTINTSMQNEDFIKFLSDLDYYLAQDVQEWVDDTVDYPVGIIRGRTPEDDVRVNFVHYPSFAVGREKWNTRKKRIDPNN
;
A
#
# COMPACT_ATOMS: atom_id res chain seq x y z
N MET A 1 -11.71 -23.64 22.93
CA MET A 1 -10.43 -23.71 23.64
C MET A 1 -9.25 -23.18 22.81
N LYS A 2 -9.06 -23.63 21.57
CA LYS A 2 -7.96 -23.15 20.70
C LYS A 2 -7.94 -21.61 20.48
N GLN A 3 -9.11 -20.99 20.27
CA GLN A 3 -9.19 -19.53 20.03
C GLN A 3 -8.72 -18.71 21.24
N LYS A 4 -9.10 -19.11 22.47
CA LYS A 4 -8.65 -18.43 23.70
C LYS A 4 -7.14 -18.51 23.93
N ILE A 5 -6.52 -19.60 23.49
CA ILE A 5 -5.05 -19.78 23.58
C ILE A 5 -4.37 -18.85 22.55
N ILE A 6 -4.90 -18.77 21.32
CA ILE A 6 -4.38 -17.88 20.29
C ILE A 6 -4.48 -16.40 20.73
N ASP A 7 -5.61 -16.01 21.30
CA ASP A 7 -5.84 -14.64 21.79
C ASP A 7 -4.94 -14.32 23.00
N PHE A 8 -4.71 -15.28 23.88
CA PHE A 8 -3.76 -15.16 25.00
C PHE A 8 -2.33 -14.91 24.51
N TRP A 9 -1.88 -15.66 23.50
CA TRP A 9 -0.55 -15.48 22.91
C TRP A 9 -0.43 -14.17 22.12
N LYS A 10 -1.46 -13.76 21.41
CA LYS A 10 -1.48 -12.46 20.69
C LYS A 10 -1.40 -11.26 21.63
N ASN A 11 -1.99 -11.36 22.82
CA ASN A 11 -1.99 -10.30 23.83
C ASN A 11 -0.87 -10.42 24.85
N SER A 12 0.04 -11.40 24.73
CA SER A 12 1.09 -11.57 25.71
C SER A 12 2.13 -10.45 25.58
N ALA A 13 2.54 -9.89 26.72
CA ALA A 13 3.62 -8.90 26.80
C ALA A 13 4.93 -9.41 26.17
N ILE A 14 5.17 -10.73 26.22
CA ILE A 14 6.35 -11.39 25.65
C ILE A 14 6.35 -11.28 24.12
N LEU A 15 5.24 -11.59 23.43
CA LEU A 15 5.14 -11.45 21.97
C LEU A 15 5.32 -9.99 21.54
N SER A 16 4.74 -9.05 22.29
CA SER A 16 4.95 -7.63 22.05
C SER A 16 6.44 -7.23 22.14
N GLN A 17 7.17 -7.76 23.12
CA GLN A 17 8.60 -7.49 23.29
C GLN A 17 9.44 -8.13 22.15
N ILE A 18 9.13 -9.36 21.76
CA ILE A 18 9.80 -10.04 20.63
C ILE A 18 9.58 -9.25 19.35
N THR A 19 8.34 -8.87 19.04
CA THR A 19 8.01 -8.07 17.84
C THR A 19 8.74 -6.71 17.84
N LYS A 20 8.83 -6.04 19.00
CA LYS A 20 9.58 -4.79 19.13
C LYS A 20 11.08 -4.98 18.91
N ALA A 21 11.66 -6.09 19.40
CA ALA A 21 13.06 -6.40 19.21
C ALA A 21 13.37 -6.72 17.74
N GLU A 22 12.52 -7.51 17.06
CA GLU A 22 12.62 -7.80 15.63
C GLU A 22 12.52 -6.51 14.80
N ASN A 23 11.51 -5.68 15.05
CA ASN A 23 11.35 -4.41 14.34
C ASN A 23 12.57 -3.50 14.53
N ARG A 24 13.15 -3.45 15.74
CA ARG A 24 14.37 -2.69 16.01
C ARG A 24 15.56 -3.23 15.23
N TYR A 25 15.71 -4.55 15.13
CA TYR A 25 16.74 -5.20 14.34
C TYR A 25 16.61 -4.85 12.85
N PHE A 26 15.42 -4.95 12.28
CA PHE A 26 15.17 -4.58 10.88
C PHE A 26 15.44 -3.10 10.61
N ARG A 27 14.97 -2.21 11.48
CA ARG A 27 15.24 -0.76 11.37
C ARG A 27 16.72 -0.45 11.30
N ARG A 28 17.52 -1.03 12.20
CA ARG A 28 18.98 -0.81 12.24
C ARG A 28 19.69 -1.25 10.95
N ARG A 29 19.16 -2.27 10.27
CA ARG A 29 19.71 -2.73 8.99
C ARG A 29 19.28 -1.87 7.80
N CYS A 30 18.19 -1.18 7.91
CA CYS A 30 17.62 -0.30 6.89
C CYS A 30 17.89 1.18 7.19
N GLU A 31 18.63 1.51 8.23
CA GLU A 31 19.05 2.88 8.55
C GLU A 31 19.79 3.48 7.35
N ASN A 32 19.39 4.68 6.94
CA ASN A 32 19.90 5.47 5.82
C ASN A 32 19.38 5.11 4.41
N THR A 33 18.30 4.34 4.30
CA THR A 33 17.66 4.12 3.00
C THR A 33 16.27 4.76 2.99
N HIS A 34 16.16 5.93 2.38
CA HIS A 34 14.85 6.44 1.95
C HIS A 34 14.47 5.69 0.67
N TYR A 35 13.44 4.87 0.72
CA TYR A 35 12.99 4.11 -0.44
C TYR A 35 11.47 4.09 -0.52
N THR A 36 10.98 4.11 -1.74
CA THR A 36 9.57 3.88 -2.04
C THR A 36 9.35 2.41 -2.35
N ILE A 37 8.48 1.75 -1.60
CA ILE A 37 8.10 0.35 -1.81
C ILE A 37 6.78 0.32 -2.55
N LEU A 38 6.80 -0.10 -3.80
CA LEU A 38 5.62 -0.33 -4.62
C LEU A 38 5.34 -1.82 -4.70
N THR A 39 4.11 -2.22 -4.42
CA THR A 39 3.68 -3.61 -4.51
C THR A 39 2.29 -3.69 -5.15
N PRO A 40 1.97 -4.76 -5.89
CA PRO A 40 0.65 -4.95 -6.47
C PRO A 40 -0.42 -5.29 -5.43
N ASN A 41 -0.04 -5.43 -4.16
CA ASN A 41 -0.91 -5.82 -3.05
C ASN A 41 -0.58 -5.02 -1.77
N CYS A 42 -1.19 -5.37 -0.64
CA CYS A 42 -1.02 -4.66 0.63
C CYS A 42 0.32 -4.90 1.36
N MET A 43 1.28 -5.63 0.78
CA MET A 43 2.55 -5.98 1.44
C MET A 43 3.41 -4.76 1.78
N ALA A 44 3.40 -3.71 0.96
CA ALA A 44 4.15 -2.48 1.24
C ALA A 44 3.79 -1.89 2.62
N GLY A 45 2.50 -1.89 2.98
CA GLY A 45 2.04 -1.40 4.28
C GLY A 45 2.60 -2.20 5.46
N LEU A 46 2.70 -3.51 5.31
CA LEU A 46 3.28 -4.39 6.33
C LEU A 46 4.78 -4.14 6.51
N ILE A 47 5.50 -3.94 5.41
CA ILE A 47 6.94 -3.65 5.43
C ILE A 47 7.20 -2.31 6.12
N TYR A 48 6.52 -1.23 5.70
CA TYR A 48 6.66 0.09 6.36
C TYR A 48 6.30 0.04 7.84
N SER A 49 5.25 -0.67 8.22
CA SER A 49 4.85 -0.83 9.62
C SER A 49 5.93 -1.53 10.44
N ARG A 50 6.59 -2.56 9.90
CA ARG A 50 7.71 -3.24 10.57
C ARG A 50 8.94 -2.36 10.70
N LEU A 51 9.22 -1.55 9.69
CA LEU A 51 10.33 -0.59 9.72
C LEU A 51 10.03 0.61 10.60
N GLY A 52 8.75 0.88 10.90
CA GLY A 52 8.31 2.05 11.65
C GLY A 52 8.51 3.35 10.88
N GLU A 53 8.53 3.23 9.55
CA GLU A 53 8.67 4.35 8.64
C GLU A 53 7.30 4.87 8.20
N PRO A 54 7.19 6.16 7.86
CA PRO A 54 6.00 6.70 7.19
C PRO A 54 5.77 5.98 5.86
N PHE A 55 4.51 5.94 5.42
CA PHE A 55 4.16 5.36 4.14
C PHE A 55 4.57 6.29 2.98
N TYR A 56 5.66 5.97 2.30
CA TYR A 56 6.17 6.69 1.11
C TYR A 56 5.67 6.08 -0.20
N SER A 57 4.55 5.37 -0.17
CA SER A 57 3.99 4.70 -1.34
C SER A 57 2.47 4.90 -1.39
N PRO A 58 1.90 5.19 -2.58
CA PRO A 58 0.45 5.23 -2.75
C PRO A 58 -0.20 3.86 -2.70
N THR A 59 0.53 2.77 -3.00
CA THR A 59 -0.02 1.41 -3.10
C THR A 59 -0.29 0.74 -1.74
N ILE A 60 -0.42 1.52 -0.67
CA ILE A 60 -0.74 1.02 0.67
C ILE A 60 -2.24 0.70 0.77
N ASN A 61 -2.56 -0.50 1.22
CA ASN A 61 -3.94 -0.97 1.37
C ASN A 61 -4.74 -0.97 0.06
N THR A 62 -4.03 -1.14 -1.05
CA THR A 62 -4.60 -1.29 -2.39
C THR A 62 -4.21 -2.61 -3.00
N SER A 63 -4.88 -3.00 -4.07
CA SER A 63 -4.41 -4.07 -4.95
C SER A 63 -4.56 -3.69 -6.42
N MET A 64 -3.67 -4.23 -7.24
CA MET A 64 -3.71 -4.16 -8.69
C MET A 64 -3.52 -5.55 -9.26
N GLN A 65 -4.16 -5.83 -10.41
CA GLN A 65 -3.80 -7.01 -11.19
C GLN A 65 -2.37 -6.87 -11.71
N ASN A 66 -1.69 -7.97 -11.96
CA ASN A 66 -0.29 -7.94 -12.39
C ASN A 66 -0.07 -7.10 -13.65
N GLU A 67 -0.99 -7.20 -14.61
CA GLU A 67 -0.94 -6.43 -15.85
C GLU A 67 -1.04 -4.93 -15.60
N ASP A 68 -1.98 -4.50 -14.76
CA ASP A 68 -2.15 -3.10 -14.37
C ASP A 68 -0.94 -2.58 -13.59
N PHE A 69 -0.38 -3.41 -12.72
CA PHE A 69 0.81 -3.04 -11.96
C PHE A 69 2.04 -2.88 -12.87
N ILE A 70 2.20 -3.73 -13.88
CA ILE A 70 3.27 -3.60 -14.88
C ILE A 70 3.09 -2.31 -15.69
N LYS A 71 1.85 -2.00 -16.14
CA LYS A 71 1.56 -0.72 -16.82
C LYS A 71 1.92 0.46 -15.91
N PHE A 72 1.47 0.44 -14.66
CA PHE A 72 1.77 1.48 -13.67
C PHE A 72 3.27 1.72 -13.50
N LEU A 73 4.07 0.65 -13.40
CA LEU A 73 5.52 0.75 -13.26
C LEU A 73 6.21 1.19 -14.56
N SER A 74 5.66 0.86 -15.71
CA SER A 74 6.29 1.16 -17.02
C SER A 74 6.36 2.66 -17.34
N ASP A 75 5.46 3.47 -16.78
CA ASP A 75 5.45 4.93 -16.93
C ASP A 75 5.01 5.58 -15.59
N LEU A 76 5.79 5.28 -14.55
CA LEU A 76 5.46 5.59 -13.16
C LEU A 76 5.21 7.09 -12.94
N ASP A 77 6.07 7.95 -13.49
CA ASP A 77 5.95 9.39 -13.36
C ASP A 77 4.65 9.91 -13.97
N TYR A 78 4.29 9.37 -15.13
CA TYR A 78 3.03 9.71 -15.79
C TYR A 78 1.83 9.34 -14.91
N TYR A 79 1.76 8.09 -14.45
CA TYR A 79 0.62 7.62 -13.64
C TYR A 79 0.53 8.29 -12.28
N LEU A 80 1.65 8.59 -11.64
CA LEU A 80 1.67 9.35 -10.39
C LEU A 80 1.20 10.80 -10.57
N ALA A 81 1.41 11.40 -11.73
CA ALA A 81 0.91 12.74 -12.05
C ALA A 81 -0.60 12.77 -12.26
N GLN A 82 -1.21 11.65 -12.70
CA GLN A 82 -2.65 11.57 -12.94
C GLN A 82 -3.45 11.54 -11.62
N ASP A 83 -4.73 11.90 -11.74
CA ASP A 83 -5.70 11.74 -10.67
C ASP A 83 -6.41 10.38 -10.78
N VAL A 84 -6.73 9.78 -9.65
CA VAL A 84 -7.52 8.55 -9.61
C VAL A 84 -9.00 8.92 -9.70
N GLN A 85 -9.70 8.37 -10.68
CA GLN A 85 -11.13 8.55 -10.91
C GLN A 85 -11.90 7.38 -10.33
N GLU A 86 -13.05 7.64 -9.73
CA GLU A 86 -13.93 6.59 -9.24
C GLU A 86 -14.47 5.73 -10.39
N TRP A 87 -14.44 4.43 -10.18
CA TRP A 87 -15.03 3.45 -11.08
C TRP A 87 -16.04 2.61 -10.32
N VAL A 88 -17.30 2.67 -10.71
CA VAL A 88 -18.34 1.85 -10.09
C VAL A 88 -18.27 0.44 -10.69
N ASP A 89 -18.02 -0.53 -9.81
CA ASP A 89 -17.97 -1.95 -10.16
C ASP A 89 -18.81 -2.72 -9.13
N ASP A 90 -20.03 -3.04 -9.51
CA ASP A 90 -21.00 -3.74 -8.65
C ASP A 90 -20.65 -5.22 -8.42
N THR A 91 -19.57 -5.72 -9.03
CA THR A 91 -19.13 -7.12 -8.87
C THR A 91 -18.20 -7.31 -7.68
N VAL A 92 -17.75 -6.23 -7.03
CA VAL A 92 -16.85 -6.25 -5.88
C VAL A 92 -17.42 -5.43 -4.72
N ASP A 93 -16.99 -5.74 -3.50
CA ASP A 93 -17.44 -5.11 -2.26
C ASP A 93 -16.49 -4.02 -1.72
N TYR A 94 -15.52 -3.61 -2.53
CA TYR A 94 -14.56 -2.56 -2.21
C TYR A 94 -14.56 -1.45 -3.27
N PRO A 95 -14.14 -0.23 -2.91
CA PRO A 95 -14.02 0.87 -3.87
C PRO A 95 -12.97 0.59 -4.94
N VAL A 96 -13.27 0.98 -6.16
CA VAL A 96 -12.39 0.85 -7.31
C VAL A 96 -12.09 2.22 -7.90
N GLY A 97 -10.84 2.42 -8.32
CA GLY A 97 -10.40 3.59 -9.06
C GLY A 97 -9.75 3.22 -10.39
N ILE A 98 -9.79 4.15 -11.33
CA ILE A 98 -9.05 4.08 -12.60
C ILE A 98 -8.10 5.27 -12.69
N ILE A 99 -6.85 4.99 -13.00
CA ILE A 99 -5.87 5.99 -13.43
C ILE A 99 -5.83 5.93 -14.94
N ARG A 100 -6.13 7.04 -15.60
CA ARG A 100 -6.18 7.09 -17.05
C ARG A 100 -4.79 6.98 -17.65
N GLY A 101 -4.65 6.06 -18.60
CA GLY A 101 -3.47 5.91 -19.45
C GLY A 101 -3.43 6.93 -20.58
N ARG A 102 -2.43 6.80 -21.46
CA ARG A 102 -2.34 7.61 -22.68
C ARG A 102 -3.36 7.17 -23.72
N THR A 103 -3.72 5.90 -23.69
CA THR A 103 -4.82 5.31 -24.45
C THR A 103 -5.75 4.55 -23.49
N PRO A 104 -6.99 4.24 -23.87
CA PRO A 104 -7.90 3.46 -23.00
C PRO A 104 -7.34 2.09 -22.59
N GLU A 105 -6.51 1.47 -23.44
CA GLU A 105 -5.87 0.18 -23.16
C GLU A 105 -4.79 0.27 -22.10
N ASP A 106 -4.27 1.49 -21.87
CA ASP A 106 -3.25 1.78 -20.86
C ASP A 106 -3.85 2.18 -19.50
N ASP A 107 -5.18 2.26 -19.40
CA ASP A 107 -5.84 2.55 -18.12
C ASP A 107 -5.40 1.52 -17.06
N VAL A 108 -5.17 2.01 -15.85
CA VAL A 108 -4.73 1.22 -14.69
C VAL A 108 -5.84 1.17 -13.66
N ARG A 109 -6.30 -0.03 -13.34
CA ARG A 109 -7.28 -0.25 -12.27
C ARG A 109 -6.58 -0.38 -10.92
N VAL A 110 -7.08 0.36 -9.94
CA VAL A 110 -6.63 0.32 -8.54
C VAL A 110 -7.81 -0.09 -7.66
N ASN A 111 -7.67 -1.18 -6.93
CA ASN A 111 -8.67 -1.66 -5.99
C ASN A 111 -8.31 -1.15 -4.58
N PHE A 112 -9.20 -0.40 -3.95
CA PHE A 112 -9.03 0.17 -2.61
C PHE A 112 -9.55 -0.80 -1.54
N VAL A 113 -8.97 -2.00 -1.48
CA VAL A 113 -9.48 -3.17 -0.75
C VAL A 113 -9.63 -3.00 0.77
N HIS A 114 -8.93 -2.05 1.38
CA HIS A 114 -8.99 -1.80 2.83
C HIS A 114 -9.45 -0.38 3.17
N TYR A 115 -10.19 0.25 2.28
CA TYR A 115 -10.75 1.58 2.51
C TYR A 115 -12.27 1.53 2.57
N PRO A 116 -12.90 2.32 3.47
CA PRO A 116 -14.35 2.32 3.63
C PRO A 116 -15.09 3.00 2.47
N SER A 117 -14.40 3.85 1.70
CA SER A 117 -14.97 4.53 0.54
C SER A 117 -13.86 4.96 -0.43
N PHE A 118 -14.26 5.22 -1.69
CA PHE A 118 -13.36 5.76 -2.70
C PHE A 118 -12.74 7.11 -2.29
N ALA A 119 -13.53 8.00 -1.72
CA ALA A 119 -13.05 9.31 -1.28
C ALA A 119 -11.89 9.21 -0.27
N VAL A 120 -12.00 8.32 0.72
CA VAL A 120 -10.94 8.07 1.70
C VAL A 120 -9.72 7.44 1.03
N GLY A 121 -9.91 6.45 0.18
CA GLY A 121 -8.82 5.80 -0.56
C GLY A 121 -8.05 6.78 -1.43
N ARG A 122 -8.76 7.60 -2.21
CA ARG A 122 -8.19 8.65 -3.08
C ARG A 122 -7.42 9.71 -2.28
N GLU A 123 -7.95 10.17 -1.16
CA GLU A 123 -7.24 11.12 -0.28
C GLU A 123 -5.91 10.55 0.20
N LYS A 124 -5.91 9.30 0.68
CA LYS A 124 -4.69 8.61 1.14
C LYS A 124 -3.70 8.38 0.00
N TRP A 125 -4.18 7.97 -1.17
CA TRP A 125 -3.37 7.84 -2.38
C TRP A 125 -2.66 9.16 -2.71
N ASN A 126 -3.42 10.25 -2.82
CA ASN A 126 -2.90 11.57 -3.17
C ASN A 126 -1.93 12.13 -2.12
N THR A 127 -2.18 11.88 -0.84
CA THR A 127 -1.27 12.30 0.24
C THR A 127 0.05 11.54 0.19
N ARG A 128 0.00 10.23 -0.09
CA ARG A 128 1.19 9.36 -0.08
C ARG A 128 2.03 9.52 -1.34
N LYS A 129 1.42 9.69 -2.52
CA LYS A 129 2.18 9.92 -3.75
C LYS A 129 3.06 11.18 -3.70
N LYS A 130 2.65 12.20 -2.93
CA LYS A 130 3.44 13.42 -2.70
C LYS A 130 4.69 13.19 -1.85
N ARG A 131 4.82 12.05 -1.19
CA ARG A 131 5.97 11.70 -0.37
C ARG A 131 7.03 10.91 -1.14
N ILE A 132 6.74 10.52 -2.37
CA ILE A 132 7.71 9.87 -3.24
C ILE A 132 8.77 10.92 -3.59
N ASP A 133 10.03 10.64 -3.24
CA ASP A 133 11.13 11.48 -3.65
C ASP A 133 11.56 11.06 -5.08
N PRO A 134 11.43 11.95 -6.09
CA PRO A 134 11.84 11.64 -7.45
C PRO A 134 13.35 11.45 -7.62
N ASN A 135 14.14 11.75 -6.58
CA ASN A 135 15.60 11.59 -6.59
C ASN A 135 16.09 10.33 -5.89
N ASN A 136 15.17 9.46 -5.45
CA ASN A 136 15.47 8.17 -4.80
C ASN A 136 15.13 6.98 -5.69
#